data_e74b9e157d26ae49f0dd049c0617064c
#
_entry.id   e74b9e157d26ae49f0dd049c0617064c
#
_cell.length_a   1.000
_cell.length_b   1.000
_cell.length_c   1.000
_cell.angle_alpha   90.00
_cell.angle_beta   90.00
_cell.angle_gamma   90.00
#
_symmetry.space_group_name_H-M   'P 1'
#
loop_
_entity.id
_entity.type
_entity.pdbx_description
1 polymer ?
#
loop_
_entity_poly.entity_id
_entity_poly.type
_entity_poly.pdbx_seq_one_letter_code
_entity_poly.pdbx_strand_id
1 'polypeptide(L)'
;NTLYIKFVAKLSSVNRIDDVLLIPGKGGKLVEFGKEDEIPLSTIAEVLASPIEEKYKVEGTIIGTHQKGFLVQDKTGIILTFKKKHGMSVGDVVTLEGVTTMYGGMKQFGESTVVTKNGTATVTYPEPVEFKAADFDAYAAAPCIKYITYTGDLTASMDQYYQWHHNVAVEGTAVVGSLSYPNKDLNIKNFENKKVTVTGYAIAVSG
;
A
#
# COMPACT_ATOMS: atom_id res chain seq x y z
N ASN A 1 -45.53 10.16 -0.04
CA ASN A 1 -44.15 9.75 -0.39
C ASN A 1 -43.92 10.08 -1.87
N THR A 2 -42.97 10.95 -2.16
CA THR A 2 -42.66 11.41 -3.52
C THR A 2 -41.41 10.71 -3.99
N LEU A 3 -41.46 9.97 -5.11
CA LEU A 3 -40.32 9.31 -5.75
C LEU A 3 -39.76 10.30 -6.80
N TYR A 4 -38.47 10.57 -6.72
CA TYR A 4 -37.74 11.33 -7.72
C TYR A 4 -36.85 10.39 -8.52
N ILE A 5 -36.98 10.38 -9.84
CA ILE A 5 -36.13 9.62 -10.74
C ILE A 5 -35.25 10.62 -11.50
N LYS A 6 -33.94 10.52 -11.36
CA LYS A 6 -32.97 11.35 -12.07
C LYS A 6 -32.29 10.52 -13.16
N PHE A 7 -32.43 10.94 -14.40
CA PHE A 7 -31.69 10.39 -15.54
C PHE A 7 -30.48 11.28 -15.82
N VAL A 8 -29.30 10.68 -15.91
CA VAL A 8 -28.06 11.40 -16.26
C VAL A 8 -27.51 10.82 -17.54
N ALA A 9 -27.52 11.61 -18.62
CA ALA A 9 -26.90 11.25 -19.88
C ALA A 9 -25.58 11.98 -20.07
N LYS A 10 -24.51 11.27 -20.46
CA LYS A 10 -23.18 11.83 -20.77
C LYS A 10 -23.00 12.16 -22.26
N LEU A 11 -24.08 12.26 -23.03
CA LEU A 11 -24.03 12.47 -24.48
C LEU A 11 -24.33 13.93 -24.80
N SER A 12 -23.70 14.45 -25.86
CA SER A 12 -23.84 15.83 -26.35
C SER A 12 -25.14 16.09 -27.11
N SER A 13 -26.06 15.12 -27.16
CA SER A 13 -27.37 15.22 -27.81
C SER A 13 -28.50 15.18 -26.77
N VAL A 14 -29.64 15.83 -27.13
CA VAL A 14 -30.84 15.84 -26.30
C VAL A 14 -31.45 14.43 -26.31
N ASN A 15 -31.49 13.81 -25.13
CA ASN A 15 -32.17 12.52 -24.92
C ASN A 15 -33.59 12.81 -24.45
N ARG A 16 -34.57 12.27 -25.15
CA ARG A 16 -35.96 12.35 -24.80
C ARG A 16 -36.43 11.00 -24.22
N ILE A 17 -37.11 11.08 -23.06
CA ILE A 17 -37.75 9.93 -22.44
C ILE A 17 -39.24 10.15 -22.52
N ASP A 18 -39.93 9.36 -23.34
CA ASP A 18 -41.34 9.58 -23.63
C ASP A 18 -42.24 8.87 -22.64
N ASP A 19 -41.90 7.66 -22.18
CA ASP A 19 -42.73 6.90 -21.23
C ASP A 19 -41.88 6.36 -20.05
N VAL A 20 -42.36 6.56 -18.83
CA VAL A 20 -41.80 5.96 -17.61
C VAL A 20 -42.86 5.09 -16.96
N LEU A 21 -42.71 3.79 -17.01
CA LEU A 21 -43.60 2.83 -16.38
C LEU A 21 -42.98 2.31 -15.08
N LEU A 22 -43.66 2.55 -13.95
CA LEU A 22 -43.32 1.93 -12.66
C LEU A 22 -44.07 0.61 -12.51
N ILE A 23 -43.35 -0.50 -12.59
CA ILE A 23 -43.90 -1.82 -12.37
C ILE A 23 -43.66 -2.22 -10.91
N PRO A 24 -44.73 -2.51 -10.12
CA PRO A 24 -44.53 -3.01 -8.75
C PRO A 24 -43.82 -4.37 -8.81
N GLY A 25 -42.62 -4.44 -8.24
CA GLY A 25 -41.83 -5.67 -8.09
C GLY A 25 -41.92 -6.22 -6.66
N LYS A 26 -41.49 -7.47 -6.49
CA LYS A 26 -41.27 -8.03 -5.13
C LYS A 26 -40.08 -7.30 -4.51
N GLY A 27 -40.36 -6.41 -3.56
CA GLY A 27 -39.47 -5.48 -2.90
C GLY A 27 -38.00 -5.85 -2.90
N GLY A 28 -37.19 -5.05 -3.59
CA GLY A 28 -35.74 -4.98 -3.40
C GLY A 28 -35.40 -3.94 -2.34
N LYS A 29 -34.15 -3.94 -1.88
CA LYS A 29 -33.63 -2.93 -0.97
C LYS A 29 -33.75 -1.57 -1.65
N LEU A 30 -34.42 -0.60 -1.02
CA LEU A 30 -34.42 0.79 -1.48
C LEU A 30 -32.98 1.28 -1.46
N VAL A 31 -32.40 1.49 -2.62
CA VAL A 31 -31.13 2.20 -2.75
C VAL A 31 -31.48 3.69 -2.66
N GLU A 32 -30.98 4.38 -1.63
CA GLU A 32 -31.07 5.84 -1.58
C GLU A 32 -30.26 6.43 -2.75
N PHE A 33 -30.97 7.06 -3.69
CA PHE A 33 -30.34 7.72 -4.83
C PHE A 33 -29.35 8.79 -4.34
N GLY A 34 -28.07 8.65 -4.75
CA GLY A 34 -27.02 9.62 -4.47
C GLY A 34 -26.15 9.33 -3.26
N LYS A 35 -26.38 8.25 -2.51
CA LYS A 35 -25.34 7.67 -1.64
C LYS A 35 -24.62 6.60 -2.45
N GLU A 36 -23.31 6.78 -2.63
CA GLU A 36 -22.45 5.67 -2.96
C GLU A 36 -22.60 4.64 -1.83
N ASP A 37 -22.69 3.36 -2.17
CA ASP A 37 -22.70 2.30 -1.16
C ASP A 37 -21.45 2.47 -0.27
N GLU A 38 -21.65 2.60 1.02
CA GLU A 38 -20.53 2.69 1.97
C GLU A 38 -19.69 1.41 1.85
N ILE A 39 -18.41 1.57 1.54
CA ILE A 39 -17.49 0.44 1.50
C ILE A 39 -17.35 -0.07 2.93
N PRO A 40 -17.69 -1.34 3.18
CA PRO A 40 -17.57 -1.90 4.52
C PRO A 40 -16.10 -1.95 4.94
N LEU A 41 -15.86 -1.78 6.23
CA LEU A 41 -14.54 -1.95 6.81
C LEU A 41 -14.14 -3.42 6.75
N SER A 42 -12.99 -3.71 6.14
CA SER A 42 -12.40 -5.04 6.04
C SER A 42 -11.14 -5.10 6.89
N THR A 43 -10.74 -6.27 7.30
CA THR A 43 -9.41 -6.52 7.86
C THR A 43 -8.36 -6.57 6.76
N ILE A 44 -7.10 -6.32 7.10
CA ILE A 44 -6.00 -6.41 6.14
C ILE A 44 -5.86 -7.83 5.58
N ALA A 45 -6.06 -8.88 6.40
CA ALA A 45 -6.03 -10.27 5.91
C ALA A 45 -7.12 -10.54 4.87
N GLU A 46 -8.34 -10.04 5.07
CA GLU A 46 -9.42 -10.16 4.09
C GLU A 46 -9.06 -9.45 2.79
N VAL A 47 -8.53 -8.23 2.85
CA VAL A 47 -8.08 -7.49 1.66
C VAL A 47 -6.96 -8.23 0.94
N LEU A 48 -5.98 -8.79 1.66
CA LEU A 48 -4.88 -9.54 1.06
C LEU A 48 -5.38 -10.81 0.33
N ALA A 49 -6.42 -11.46 0.84
CA ALA A 49 -7.03 -12.65 0.25
C ALA A 49 -8.02 -12.35 -0.91
N SER A 50 -8.50 -11.12 -1.02
CA SER A 50 -9.52 -10.69 -2.00
C SER A 50 -8.90 -10.40 -3.38
N PRO A 51 -9.68 -10.20 -4.47
CA PRO A 51 -9.16 -9.76 -5.77
C PRO A 51 -8.43 -8.42 -5.70
N ILE A 52 -7.57 -8.15 -6.68
CA ILE A 52 -6.99 -6.83 -6.96
C ILE A 52 -7.93 -6.01 -7.85
N GLU A 53 -7.64 -4.70 -8.00
CA GLU A 53 -8.43 -3.76 -8.81
C GLU A 53 -9.83 -3.48 -8.27
N GLU A 54 -10.11 -3.93 -7.06
CA GLU A 54 -11.33 -3.62 -6.32
C GLU A 54 -11.05 -2.62 -5.20
N LYS A 55 -12.10 -1.92 -4.78
CA LYS A 55 -12.03 -0.87 -3.76
C LYS A 55 -12.31 -1.45 -2.38
N TYR A 56 -11.41 -1.20 -1.45
CA TYR A 56 -11.49 -1.67 -0.06
C TYR A 56 -11.34 -0.53 0.92
N LYS A 57 -11.78 -0.77 2.14
CA LYS A 57 -11.60 0.12 3.29
C LYS A 57 -11.03 -0.65 4.45
N VAL A 58 -9.90 -0.19 4.99
CA VAL A 58 -9.25 -0.78 6.17
C VAL A 58 -8.89 0.29 7.18
N GLU A 59 -8.73 -0.10 8.45
CA GLU A 59 -8.18 0.74 9.51
C GLU A 59 -6.97 0.07 10.13
N GLY A 60 -5.94 0.86 10.45
CA GLY A 60 -4.75 0.34 11.12
C GLY A 60 -3.77 1.43 11.51
N THR A 61 -2.65 1.01 12.09
CA THR A 61 -1.57 1.90 12.53
C THR A 61 -0.42 1.86 11.54
N ILE A 62 0.13 3.02 11.21
CA ILE A 62 1.32 3.14 10.38
C ILE A 62 2.54 2.68 11.19
N ILE A 63 3.23 1.65 10.70
CA ILE A 63 4.39 1.04 11.35
C ILE A 63 5.72 1.31 10.63
N GLY A 64 5.68 1.87 9.44
CA GLY A 64 6.87 2.23 8.67
C GLY A 64 6.52 3.19 7.55
N THR A 65 7.45 4.09 7.23
CA THR A 65 7.28 5.08 6.16
C THR A 65 8.50 5.14 5.26
N HIS A 66 8.29 5.47 3.99
CA HIS A 66 9.32 5.89 3.05
C HIS A 66 8.79 7.05 2.20
N GLN A 67 9.63 7.72 1.40
CA GLN A 67 9.23 8.94 0.68
C GLN A 67 8.00 8.80 -0.23
N LYS A 68 7.67 7.58 -0.67
CA LYS A 68 6.56 7.31 -1.61
C LYS A 68 5.50 6.37 -1.05
N GLY A 69 5.44 6.16 0.27
CA GLY A 69 4.44 5.30 0.86
C GLY A 69 4.68 4.94 2.32
N PHE A 70 3.85 4.05 2.83
CA PHE A 70 3.89 3.62 4.21
C PHE A 70 3.24 2.23 4.37
N LEU A 71 3.60 1.56 5.47
CA LEU A 71 3.02 0.28 5.88
C LEU A 71 1.94 0.53 6.93
N VAL A 72 0.78 -0.08 6.73
CA VAL A 72 -0.31 -0.08 7.72
C VAL A 72 -0.48 -1.48 8.27
N GLN A 73 -0.61 -1.58 9.58
CA GLN A 73 -0.82 -2.81 10.31
C GLN A 73 -2.14 -2.77 11.08
N ASP A 74 -2.90 -3.84 11.00
CA ASP A 74 -3.96 -4.19 11.94
C ASP A 74 -3.58 -5.49 12.70
N LYS A 75 -4.50 -6.04 13.49
CA LYS A 75 -4.30 -7.31 14.20
C LYS A 75 -4.19 -8.54 13.30
N THR A 76 -4.48 -8.41 12.01
CA THR A 76 -4.58 -9.53 11.05
C THR A 76 -3.46 -9.55 10.02
N GLY A 77 -2.79 -8.41 9.80
CA GLY A 77 -1.73 -8.34 8.79
C GLY A 77 -1.12 -6.95 8.62
N ILE A 78 -0.27 -6.86 7.61
CA ILE A 78 0.40 -5.61 7.18
C ILE A 78 0.18 -5.45 5.69
N ILE A 79 -0.12 -4.21 5.26
CA ILE A 79 -0.28 -3.88 3.85
C ILE A 79 0.51 -2.61 3.50
N LEU A 80 1.13 -2.60 2.32
CA LEU A 80 1.81 -1.43 1.78
C LEU A 80 0.77 -0.49 1.13
N THR A 81 0.99 0.81 1.30
CA THR A 81 0.25 1.86 0.59
C THR A 81 1.24 2.70 -0.19
N PHE A 82 1.13 2.68 -1.52
CA PHE A 82 1.92 3.56 -2.37
C PHE A 82 1.21 4.92 -2.48
N LYS A 83 1.80 5.95 -1.88
CA LYS A 83 1.24 7.31 -1.89
C LYS A 83 2.35 8.35 -1.75
N LYS A 84 2.58 9.10 -2.81
CA LYS A 84 3.56 10.20 -2.80
C LYS A 84 3.07 11.33 -1.93
N LYS A 85 4.01 12.05 -1.29
CA LYS A 85 3.70 13.23 -0.47
C LYS A 85 2.61 12.97 0.59
N HIS A 86 2.64 11.80 1.20
CA HIS A 86 1.57 11.35 2.10
C HIS A 86 1.47 12.15 3.41
N GLY A 87 2.58 12.75 3.89
CA GLY A 87 2.58 13.52 5.14
C GLY A 87 2.28 12.70 6.41
N MET A 88 2.32 11.38 6.31
CA MET A 88 2.03 10.47 7.42
C MET A 88 3.31 10.12 8.17
N SER A 89 3.15 9.79 9.46
CA SER A 89 4.24 9.39 10.36
C SER A 89 3.96 8.01 10.97
N VAL A 90 5.03 7.35 11.40
CA VAL A 90 4.91 6.13 12.21
C VAL A 90 4.11 6.44 13.48
N GLY A 91 3.16 5.57 13.82
CA GLY A 91 2.24 5.74 14.92
C GLY A 91 0.90 6.40 14.55
N ASP A 92 0.76 6.97 13.35
CA ASP A 92 -0.55 7.47 12.92
C ASP A 92 -1.54 6.31 12.77
N VAL A 93 -2.72 6.45 13.36
CA VAL A 93 -3.86 5.54 13.13
C VAL A 93 -4.66 6.10 11.99
N VAL A 94 -4.86 5.30 10.95
CA VAL A 94 -5.46 5.75 9.69
C VAL A 94 -6.54 4.81 9.18
N THR A 95 -7.53 5.39 8.51
CA THR A 95 -8.43 4.66 7.60
C THR A 95 -7.93 4.85 6.18
N LEU A 96 -7.78 3.76 5.47
CA LEU A 96 -7.49 3.72 4.02
C LEU A 96 -8.74 3.33 3.26
N GLU A 97 -9.06 4.06 2.21
CA GLU A 97 -10.11 3.72 1.27
C GLU A 97 -9.59 3.87 -0.15
N GLY A 98 -9.48 2.78 -0.89
CA GLY A 98 -8.88 2.81 -2.22
C GLY A 98 -8.85 1.47 -2.93
N VAL A 99 -8.32 1.51 -4.15
CA VAL A 99 -8.16 0.33 -5.01
C VAL A 99 -6.82 -0.33 -4.74
N THR A 100 -6.81 -1.65 -4.67
CA THR A 100 -5.58 -2.43 -4.52
C THR A 100 -4.97 -2.78 -5.87
N THR A 101 -3.64 -2.87 -5.91
CA THR A 101 -2.86 -3.28 -7.08
C THR A 101 -1.76 -4.27 -6.67
N MET A 102 -1.04 -4.81 -7.66
CA MET A 102 0.15 -5.64 -7.40
C MET A 102 1.42 -4.85 -7.72
N TYR A 103 2.42 -4.95 -6.84
CA TYR A 103 3.76 -4.44 -7.09
C TYR A 103 4.80 -5.33 -6.40
N GLY A 104 5.84 -5.74 -7.15
CA GLY A 104 6.93 -6.55 -6.61
C GLY A 104 6.47 -7.85 -5.93
N GLY A 105 5.47 -8.52 -6.48
CA GLY A 105 4.87 -9.73 -5.91
C GLY A 105 3.92 -9.49 -4.73
N MET A 106 3.68 -8.24 -4.34
CA MET A 106 2.90 -7.88 -3.15
C MET A 106 1.65 -7.08 -3.53
N LYS A 107 0.55 -7.38 -2.84
CA LYS A 107 -0.66 -6.55 -2.93
C LYS A 107 -0.47 -5.27 -2.11
N GLN A 108 -0.85 -4.14 -2.68
CA GLN A 108 -0.77 -2.83 -2.04
C GLN A 108 -1.97 -1.94 -2.39
N PHE A 109 -2.22 -0.93 -1.58
CA PHE A 109 -3.08 0.17 -1.97
C PHE A 109 -2.35 1.11 -2.94
N GLY A 110 -3.06 1.60 -3.96
CA GLY A 110 -2.52 2.48 -5.00
C GLY A 110 -2.47 3.96 -4.60
N GLU A 111 -1.85 4.79 -5.45
CA GLU A 111 -1.64 6.24 -5.25
C GLU A 111 -2.94 7.03 -4.96
N SER A 112 -4.06 6.62 -5.56
CA SER A 112 -5.37 7.28 -5.43
C SER A 112 -6.08 7.01 -4.10
N THR A 113 -5.52 6.18 -3.23
CA THR A 113 -6.10 5.83 -1.93
C THR A 113 -6.34 7.08 -1.08
N VAL A 114 -7.55 7.22 -0.57
CA VAL A 114 -7.90 8.24 0.42
C VAL A 114 -7.38 7.78 1.79
N VAL A 115 -6.67 8.65 2.48
CA VAL A 115 -6.10 8.37 3.80
C VAL A 115 -6.68 9.37 4.79
N THR A 116 -7.37 8.86 5.79
CA THR A 116 -7.92 9.68 6.88
C THR A 116 -7.17 9.35 8.16
N LYS A 117 -6.56 10.35 8.80
CA LYS A 117 -5.90 10.19 10.10
C LYS A 117 -6.95 10.28 11.21
N ASN A 118 -7.03 9.23 12.04
CA ASN A 118 -8.01 9.10 13.11
C ASN A 118 -7.41 9.35 14.50
N GLY A 119 -6.08 9.28 14.62
CA GLY A 119 -5.39 9.44 15.90
C GLY A 119 -3.95 8.99 15.82
N THR A 120 -3.39 8.62 16.98
CA THR A 120 -2.02 8.09 17.10
C THR A 120 -1.98 6.93 18.07
N ALA A 121 -1.04 6.01 17.87
CA ALA A 121 -0.75 4.87 18.73
C ALA A 121 0.75 4.68 18.86
N THR A 122 1.16 4.03 19.95
CA THR A 122 2.56 3.60 20.12
C THR A 122 2.82 2.38 19.26
N VAL A 123 3.92 2.41 18.50
CA VAL A 123 4.39 1.28 17.70
C VAL A 123 5.48 0.53 18.44
N THR A 124 5.32 -0.76 18.58
CA THR A 124 6.37 -1.67 19.08
C THR A 124 6.77 -2.60 17.94
N TYR A 125 8.06 -2.63 17.63
CA TYR A 125 8.58 -3.51 16.60
C TYR A 125 8.88 -4.90 17.18
N PRO A 126 8.65 -5.98 16.42
CA PRO A 126 9.14 -7.30 16.80
C PRO A 126 10.67 -7.36 16.73
N GLU A 127 11.27 -8.40 17.27
CA GLU A 127 12.67 -8.69 17.01
C GLU A 127 12.88 -8.95 15.50
N PRO A 128 13.86 -8.29 14.86
CA PRO A 128 14.10 -8.48 13.44
C PRO A 128 14.67 -9.87 13.16
N VAL A 129 14.20 -10.49 12.10
CA VAL A 129 14.79 -11.76 11.63
C VAL A 129 16.10 -11.46 10.91
N GLU A 130 17.20 -12.06 11.34
CA GLU A 130 18.47 -11.95 10.62
C GLU A 130 18.37 -12.65 9.27
N PHE A 131 18.65 -11.94 8.19
CA PHE A 131 18.72 -12.48 6.83
C PHE A 131 20.16 -12.76 6.43
N LYS A 132 20.42 -14.00 5.99
CA LYS A 132 21.65 -14.45 5.35
C LYS A 132 21.40 -14.66 3.85
N ALA A 133 22.44 -14.98 3.10
CA ALA A 133 22.36 -15.17 1.64
C ALA A 133 21.18 -16.06 1.20
N ALA A 134 21.01 -17.22 1.80
CA ALA A 134 19.92 -18.15 1.47
C ALA A 134 18.52 -17.58 1.76
N ASP A 135 18.39 -16.70 2.75
CA ASP A 135 17.11 -16.06 3.09
C ASP A 135 16.72 -15.03 2.03
N PHE A 136 17.69 -14.34 1.42
CA PHE A 136 17.43 -13.43 0.29
C PHE A 136 16.91 -14.19 -0.93
N ASP A 137 17.52 -15.33 -1.27
CA ASP A 137 17.09 -16.17 -2.39
C ASP A 137 15.68 -16.73 -2.14
N ALA A 138 15.42 -17.20 -0.93
CA ALA A 138 14.09 -17.67 -0.53
C ALA A 138 13.04 -16.55 -0.55
N TYR A 139 13.39 -15.36 -0.08
CA TYR A 139 12.51 -14.19 -0.10
C TYR A 139 12.20 -13.75 -1.54
N ALA A 140 13.19 -13.77 -2.43
CA ALA A 140 13.00 -13.44 -3.84
C ALA A 140 11.99 -14.38 -4.53
N ALA A 141 11.97 -15.65 -4.13
CA ALA A 141 11.03 -16.64 -4.66
C ALA A 141 9.61 -16.51 -4.10
N ALA A 142 9.48 -16.06 -2.85
CA ALA A 142 8.18 -15.93 -2.16
C ALA A 142 8.16 -14.68 -1.25
N PRO A 143 7.98 -13.47 -1.82
CA PRO A 143 8.04 -12.24 -1.06
C PRO A 143 6.85 -12.09 -0.09
N CYS A 144 7.14 -11.55 1.08
CA CYS A 144 6.15 -11.19 2.10
C CYS A 144 6.63 -9.98 2.91
N ILE A 145 5.73 -9.23 3.53
CA ILE A 145 6.15 -8.14 4.42
C ILE A 145 6.74 -8.75 5.69
N LYS A 146 8.03 -8.50 5.94
CA LYS A 146 8.76 -9.09 7.06
C LYS A 146 9.75 -8.08 7.64
N TYR A 147 9.81 -7.98 8.98
CA TYR A 147 10.80 -7.16 9.67
C TYR A 147 12.11 -7.92 9.79
N ILE A 148 13.16 -7.40 9.16
CA ILE A 148 14.43 -8.08 8.99
C ILE A 148 15.62 -7.23 9.39
N THR A 149 16.76 -7.87 9.63
CA THR A 149 18.07 -7.22 9.71
C THR A 149 19.08 -7.99 8.89
N TYR A 150 20.03 -7.30 8.27
CA TYR A 150 21.11 -7.91 7.50
C TYR A 150 22.28 -6.97 7.38
N THR A 151 23.45 -7.52 7.10
CA THR A 151 24.70 -6.77 6.94
C THR A 151 25.27 -7.00 5.54
N GLY A 152 25.73 -5.93 4.90
CA GLY A 152 26.31 -5.98 3.57
C GLY A 152 27.00 -4.68 3.19
N ASP A 153 27.50 -4.61 1.96
CA ASP A 153 28.23 -3.48 1.42
C ASP A 153 27.27 -2.54 0.67
N LEU A 154 27.12 -1.30 1.17
CA LEU A 154 26.22 -0.30 0.59
C LEU A 154 26.89 0.38 -0.59
N THR A 155 26.23 0.34 -1.74
CA THR A 155 26.57 1.11 -2.94
C THR A 155 25.44 2.04 -3.33
N ALA A 156 25.77 3.17 -3.95
CA ALA A 156 24.80 4.09 -4.52
C ALA A 156 25.06 4.25 -6.02
N SER A 157 24.00 4.22 -6.81
CA SER A 157 24.05 4.48 -8.25
C SER A 157 22.88 5.35 -8.68
N MET A 158 23.08 6.10 -9.76
CA MET A 158 22.03 6.92 -10.36
C MET A 158 21.62 6.30 -11.68
N ASP A 159 20.31 6.11 -11.88
CA ASP A 159 19.79 5.60 -13.16
C ASP A 159 19.65 6.70 -14.22
N GLN A 160 19.24 6.32 -15.41
CA GLN A 160 19.04 7.22 -16.55
C GLN A 160 17.91 8.25 -16.35
N TYR A 161 17.08 8.08 -15.30
CA TYR A 161 16.01 8.99 -14.91
C TYR A 161 16.40 9.89 -13.73
N TYR A 162 17.70 9.93 -13.39
CA TYR A 162 18.25 10.70 -12.25
C TYR A 162 17.71 10.26 -10.90
N GLN A 163 17.31 8.97 -10.75
CA GLN A 163 16.91 8.41 -9.46
C GLN A 163 18.08 7.68 -8.81
N TRP A 164 18.30 7.96 -7.54
CA TRP A 164 19.30 7.28 -6.74
C TRP A 164 18.78 5.93 -6.26
N HIS A 165 19.57 4.90 -6.50
CA HIS A 165 19.40 3.56 -5.97
C HIS A 165 20.48 3.29 -4.94
N HIS A 166 20.06 2.81 -3.77
CA HIS A 166 20.94 2.44 -2.67
C HIS A 166 20.80 0.94 -2.46
N ASN A 167 21.82 0.20 -2.87
CA ASN A 167 21.83 -1.25 -2.86
C ASN A 167 22.83 -1.75 -1.84
N VAL A 168 22.44 -2.76 -1.07
CA VAL A 168 23.30 -3.42 -0.09
C VAL A 168 23.56 -4.85 -0.57
N ALA A 169 24.76 -5.11 -1.01
CA ALA A 169 25.20 -6.43 -1.47
C ALA A 169 25.52 -7.29 -0.27
N VAL A 170 24.95 -8.49 -0.22
CA VAL A 170 25.20 -9.49 0.82
C VAL A 170 26.07 -10.62 0.23
N GLU A 171 27.15 -10.97 0.92
CA GLU A 171 28.04 -12.03 0.47
C GLU A 171 27.30 -13.38 0.35
N GLY A 172 27.50 -14.09 -0.77
CA GLY A 172 26.94 -15.41 -1.02
C GLY A 172 25.60 -15.45 -1.73
N THR A 173 25.04 -14.30 -2.14
CA THR A 173 23.85 -14.23 -2.99
C THR A 173 23.99 -13.17 -4.08
N ALA A 174 23.30 -13.34 -5.21
CA ALA A 174 23.16 -12.33 -6.25
C ALA A 174 22.00 -11.36 -5.96
N VAL A 175 21.12 -11.67 -5.02
CA VAL A 175 20.01 -10.82 -4.60
C VAL A 175 20.53 -9.68 -3.73
N VAL A 176 20.23 -8.45 -4.08
CA VAL A 176 20.66 -7.27 -3.33
C VAL A 176 19.51 -6.68 -2.53
N GLY A 177 19.80 -6.22 -1.31
CA GLY A 177 18.86 -5.44 -0.52
C GLY A 177 18.78 -4.01 -1.06
N SER A 178 17.73 -3.64 -1.79
CA SER A 178 17.54 -2.29 -2.27
C SER A 178 16.75 -1.45 -1.27
N LEU A 179 17.32 -0.30 -0.86
CA LEU A 179 16.65 0.63 0.05
C LEU A 179 15.68 1.50 -0.74
N SER A 180 14.41 1.11 -0.72
CA SER A 180 13.36 1.73 -1.54
C SER A 180 12.94 3.09 -1.00
N TYR A 181 13.25 4.16 -1.75
CA TYR A 181 12.87 5.56 -1.44
C TYR A 181 13.09 5.95 0.03
N PRO A 182 14.31 5.75 0.57
CA PRO A 182 14.58 5.94 1.97
C PRO A 182 14.33 7.39 2.40
N ASN A 183 13.88 7.57 3.63
CA ASN A 183 13.65 8.92 4.17
C ASN A 183 14.96 9.73 4.18
N LYS A 184 14.86 11.01 3.88
CA LYS A 184 16.05 11.88 3.70
C LYS A 184 16.86 12.07 4.97
N ASP A 185 16.23 12.01 6.13
CA ASP A 185 16.84 12.12 7.45
C ASP A 185 17.82 10.97 7.78
N LEU A 186 17.69 9.82 7.09
CA LEU A 186 18.64 8.72 7.21
C LEU A 186 20.05 9.05 6.68
N ASN A 187 20.19 10.13 5.88
CA ASN A 187 21.49 10.60 5.36
C ASN A 187 22.34 9.45 4.75
N ILE A 188 21.74 8.57 3.98
CA ILE A 188 22.34 7.32 3.48
C ILE A 188 23.68 7.55 2.76
N LYS A 189 23.85 8.68 2.07
CA LYS A 189 25.10 9.05 1.41
C LYS A 189 26.33 8.98 2.34
N ASN A 190 26.18 9.19 3.63
CA ASN A 190 27.26 9.11 4.60
C ASN A 190 27.79 7.67 4.79
N PHE A 191 27.07 6.69 4.32
CA PHE A 191 27.38 5.26 4.45
C PHE A 191 27.77 4.62 3.11
N GLU A 192 27.82 5.38 2.03
CA GLU A 192 28.20 4.88 0.70
C GLU A 192 29.61 4.25 0.75
N ASN A 193 29.75 3.11 0.08
CA ASN A 193 30.96 2.27 0.04
C ASN A 193 31.42 1.76 1.41
N LYS A 194 30.50 1.62 2.34
CA LYS A 194 30.76 1.03 3.67
C LYS A 194 29.96 -0.23 3.89
N LYS A 195 30.47 -1.10 4.76
CA LYS A 195 29.69 -2.19 5.32
C LYS A 195 28.69 -1.63 6.32
N VAL A 196 27.42 -1.94 6.14
CA VAL A 196 26.31 -1.45 6.95
C VAL A 196 25.42 -2.58 7.43
N THR A 197 24.81 -2.40 8.59
CA THR A 197 23.68 -3.23 9.03
C THR A 197 22.40 -2.47 8.81
N VAL A 198 21.48 -3.08 8.08
CA VAL A 198 20.17 -2.52 7.78
C VAL A 198 19.11 -3.25 8.57
N THR A 199 18.23 -2.51 9.25
CA THR A 199 17.05 -3.07 9.92
C THR A 199 15.81 -2.37 9.40
N GLY A 200 14.80 -3.14 8.97
CA GLY A 200 13.58 -2.58 8.40
C GLY A 200 12.64 -3.64 7.84
N TYR A 201 11.59 -3.18 7.19
CA TYR A 201 10.64 -4.09 6.53
C TYR A 201 11.09 -4.40 5.09
N ALA A 202 11.23 -5.67 4.78
CA ALA A 202 11.25 -6.16 3.41
C ALA A 202 9.81 -6.08 2.86
N ILE A 203 9.62 -5.44 1.70
CA ILE A 203 8.28 -5.04 1.21
C ILE A 203 7.97 -5.44 -0.22
N ALA A 204 8.97 -5.86 -1.00
CA ALA A 204 8.77 -6.21 -2.40
C ALA A 204 10.01 -6.87 -2.99
N VAL A 205 9.85 -7.50 -4.13
CA VAL A 205 10.92 -7.94 -5.02
C VAL A 205 10.75 -7.22 -6.35
N SER A 206 11.81 -6.58 -6.85
CA SER A 206 11.85 -6.00 -8.19
C SER A 206 13.08 -6.53 -8.92
N GLY A 207 12.91 -6.95 -10.14
CA GLY A 207 13.98 -7.38 -11.05
C GLY A 207 14.35 -6.29 -12.03
#